data_002be046735d21e20a71aa462d517f0c
#
_entry.id   002be046735d21e20a71aa462d517f0c
#
_cell.length_a   1.000
_cell.length_b   1.000
_cell.length_c   1.000
_cell.angle_alpha   90.00
_cell.angle_beta   90.00
_cell.angle_gamma   90.00
#
_symmetry.space_group_name_H-M   'P 1'
#
loop_
_entity.id
_entity.type
_entity.pdbx_description
1 polymer ?
#
loop_
_entity_poly.entity_id
_entity_poly.type
_entity_poly.pdbx_seq_one_letter_code
_entity_poly.pdbx_strand_id
1 'polypeptide(L)'
;MKKEKSVTKYKSIINKLLNNNKINESTLTFIDSLSLEDLIALKLELSSRHINNKMYGLNIWSGTINIVREAILKFSVGATTSKVDAARFLGISYKDLLQLLKE
;
A
#
# COMPACT_ATOMS: atom_id res chain seq x y z
N MET A 1 -13.21 -14.51 -20.75
CA MET A 1 -11.83 -14.83 -20.94
C MET A 1 -10.94 -13.63 -20.83
N LYS A 2 -11.18 -12.69 -21.66
CA LYS A 2 -10.35 -11.53 -21.60
C LYS A 2 -10.48 -10.79 -20.31
N LYS A 3 -11.67 -10.78 -19.78
CA LYS A 3 -11.89 -10.17 -18.50
C LYS A 3 -11.13 -10.85 -17.40
N GLU A 4 -11.04 -12.15 -17.50
CA GLU A 4 -10.30 -12.90 -16.51
C GLU A 4 -8.84 -12.50 -16.53
N LYS A 5 -8.32 -12.27 -17.71
CA LYS A 5 -6.96 -11.83 -17.83
C LYS A 5 -6.74 -10.49 -17.13
N SER A 6 -7.66 -9.58 -17.35
CA SER A 6 -7.57 -8.28 -16.68
C SER A 6 -7.68 -8.44 -15.18
N VAL A 7 -8.60 -9.28 -14.75
CA VAL A 7 -8.81 -9.51 -13.33
C VAL A 7 -7.56 -10.12 -12.70
N THR A 8 -6.92 -11.04 -13.39
CA THR A 8 -5.74 -11.67 -12.84
C THR A 8 -4.58 -10.69 -12.76
N LYS A 9 -4.56 -9.67 -13.60
CA LYS A 9 -3.52 -8.67 -13.54
C LYS A 9 -3.75 -7.66 -12.43
N TYR A 10 -5.01 -7.43 -12.11
CA TYR A 10 -5.36 -6.53 -11.02
C TYR A 10 -5.27 -7.29 -9.72
N LYS A 11 -4.34 -6.90 -8.87
CA LYS A 11 -4.13 -7.58 -7.60
C LYS A 11 -4.68 -6.74 -6.47
N SER A 12 -5.86 -7.14 -6.00
CA SER A 12 -6.54 -6.41 -4.94
C SER A 12 -5.97 -6.80 -3.58
N ILE A 13 -5.49 -5.81 -2.84
CA ILE A 13 -5.02 -6.05 -1.48
C ILE A 13 -6.18 -6.45 -0.58
N ILE A 14 -7.37 -5.90 -0.83
CA ILE A 14 -8.55 -6.26 -0.06
C ILE A 14 -8.86 -7.75 -0.21
N ASN A 15 -8.89 -8.22 -1.44
CA ASN A 15 -9.18 -9.64 -1.68
C ASN A 15 -8.11 -10.53 -1.08
N LYS A 16 -6.87 -10.12 -1.18
CA LYS A 16 -5.78 -10.90 -0.62
C LYS A 16 -5.95 -11.09 0.89
N LEU A 17 -6.25 -10.01 1.59
CA LEU A 17 -6.36 -10.07 3.03
C LEU A 17 -7.62 -10.79 3.49
N LEU A 18 -8.72 -10.62 2.75
CA LEU A 18 -9.95 -11.35 3.05
C LEU A 18 -9.74 -12.86 2.87
N ASN A 19 -9.10 -13.24 1.77
CA ASN A 19 -8.86 -14.65 1.49
C ASN A 19 -7.93 -15.29 2.49
N ASN A 20 -7.03 -14.51 3.07
CA ASN A 20 -6.10 -15.02 4.07
C ASN A 20 -6.66 -14.92 5.48
N ASN A 21 -7.93 -14.52 5.61
CA ASN A 21 -8.59 -14.38 6.91
C ASN A 21 -7.89 -13.41 7.84
N LYS A 22 -7.18 -12.44 7.28
CA LYS A 22 -6.50 -11.44 8.09
C LYS A 22 -7.40 -10.28 8.44
N ILE A 23 -8.44 -10.07 7.65
CA ILE A 23 -9.44 -9.04 7.91
C ILE A 23 -10.81 -9.57 7.53
N ASN A 24 -11.85 -8.89 7.97
CA ASN A 24 -13.21 -9.21 7.59
C ASN A 24 -13.91 -7.92 7.21
N GLU A 25 -15.19 -8.02 6.83
CA GLU A 25 -15.93 -6.84 6.36
C GLU A 25 -16.07 -5.77 7.44
N SER A 26 -16.24 -6.20 8.68
CA SER A 26 -16.33 -5.23 9.79
C SER A 26 -15.03 -4.46 9.92
N THR A 27 -13.90 -5.14 9.79
CA THR A 27 -12.60 -4.51 9.85
C THR A 27 -12.43 -3.50 8.73
N LEU A 28 -12.88 -3.86 7.53
CA LEU A 28 -12.77 -2.95 6.38
C LEU A 28 -13.57 -1.68 6.62
N THR A 29 -14.78 -1.82 7.15
CA THR A 29 -15.61 -0.66 7.44
C THR A 29 -14.94 0.26 8.44
N PHE A 30 -14.36 -0.31 9.47
CA PHE A 30 -13.68 0.46 10.49
C PHE A 30 -12.47 1.18 9.90
N ILE A 31 -11.65 0.46 9.15
CA ILE A 31 -10.46 1.03 8.55
C ILE A 31 -10.81 2.17 7.59
N ASP A 32 -11.88 1.97 6.82
CA ASP A 32 -12.31 2.98 5.86
C ASP A 32 -12.69 4.28 6.53
N SER A 33 -13.08 4.23 7.79
CA SER A 33 -13.47 5.43 8.54
C SER A 33 -12.26 6.22 9.03
N LEU A 34 -11.07 5.64 8.98
CA LEU A 34 -9.85 6.30 9.46
C LEU A 34 -9.15 7.04 8.32
N SER A 35 -8.51 8.16 8.66
CA SER A 35 -7.68 8.84 7.69
C SER A 35 -6.40 8.02 7.46
N LEU A 36 -5.73 8.29 6.35
CA LEU A 36 -4.47 7.61 6.08
C LEU A 36 -3.44 7.95 7.17
N GLU A 37 -3.45 9.19 7.61
CA GLU A 37 -2.53 9.62 8.67
C GLU A 37 -2.77 8.82 9.94
N ASP A 38 -4.03 8.65 10.32
CA ASP A 38 -4.36 7.89 11.51
C ASP A 38 -3.99 6.42 11.37
N LEU A 39 -4.19 5.85 10.18
CA LEU A 39 -3.81 4.46 9.94
C LEU A 39 -2.31 4.25 10.13
N ILE A 40 -1.52 5.16 9.58
CA ILE A 40 -0.07 5.06 9.70
C ILE A 40 0.34 5.21 11.16
N ALA A 41 -0.23 6.19 11.86
CA ALA A 41 0.10 6.41 13.27
C ALA A 41 -0.30 5.20 14.12
N LEU A 42 -1.46 4.66 13.86
CA LEU A 42 -1.93 3.48 14.59
C LEU A 42 -0.98 2.29 14.38
N LYS A 43 -0.55 2.08 13.15
CA LYS A 43 0.34 0.97 12.85
C LYS A 43 1.69 1.16 13.56
N LEU A 44 2.18 2.39 13.58
CA LEU A 44 3.43 2.68 14.26
C LEU A 44 3.30 2.48 15.76
N GLU A 45 2.19 2.92 16.35
CA GLU A 45 1.99 2.73 17.77
C GLU A 45 1.90 1.25 18.14
N LEU A 46 1.17 0.47 17.35
CA LEU A 46 1.08 -0.96 17.59
C LEU A 46 2.44 -1.63 17.49
N SER A 47 3.23 -1.20 16.51
CA SER A 47 4.57 -1.75 16.36
C SER A 47 5.47 -1.39 17.54
N SER A 48 5.30 -0.18 18.09
CA SER A 48 6.14 0.25 19.20
C SER A 48 5.85 -0.54 20.49
N ARG A 49 4.65 -1.10 20.61
CA ARG A 49 4.32 -1.90 21.79
C ARG A 49 5.21 -3.13 21.92
N HIS A 50 5.65 -3.67 20.79
CA HIS A 50 6.48 -4.87 20.78
C HIS A 50 7.89 -4.60 21.30
N ILE A 51 8.29 -3.34 21.37
CA ILE A 51 9.60 -2.96 21.85
C ILE A 51 9.50 -1.96 23.00
N ASN A 52 8.42 -2.09 23.77
CA ASN A 52 8.19 -1.26 24.97
C ASN A 52 8.24 0.23 24.65
N ASN A 53 7.71 0.62 23.50
CA ASN A 53 7.64 2.01 23.05
C ASN A 53 9.02 2.64 22.88
N LYS A 54 10.06 1.82 22.72
CA LYS A 54 11.41 2.32 22.54
C LYS A 54 11.81 2.22 21.08
N MET A 55 11.49 3.25 20.33
CA MET A 55 11.81 3.28 18.91
C MET A 55 13.02 4.17 18.61
N TYR A 56 13.75 4.53 19.65
CA TYR A 56 14.93 5.37 19.47
C TYR A 56 16.01 4.59 18.73
N GLY A 57 16.65 5.27 17.81
CA GLY A 57 17.72 4.62 17.06
C GLY A 57 17.25 3.76 15.91
N LEU A 58 15.93 3.57 15.76
CA LEU A 58 15.41 2.89 14.60
C LEU A 58 15.27 3.89 13.47
N ASN A 59 15.42 3.40 12.26
CA ASN A 59 15.35 4.26 11.08
C ASN A 59 13.89 4.50 10.71
N ILE A 60 13.15 5.14 11.63
CA ILE A 60 11.71 5.30 11.48
C ILE A 60 11.38 6.25 10.34
N TRP A 61 12.06 7.41 10.32
CA TRP A 61 11.70 8.45 9.34
C TRP A 61 11.87 7.96 7.90
N SER A 62 13.09 7.64 7.50
CA SER A 62 13.30 7.26 6.11
C SER A 62 12.80 5.86 5.80
N GLY A 63 12.82 4.96 6.78
CA GLY A 63 12.30 3.61 6.56
C GLY A 63 10.81 3.62 6.31
N THR A 64 10.05 4.38 7.12
CA THR A 64 8.60 4.45 6.95
C THR A 64 8.24 5.15 5.66
N ILE A 65 8.94 6.23 5.33
CA ILE A 65 8.68 6.94 4.08
C ILE A 65 8.88 6.01 2.89
N ASN A 66 9.94 5.22 2.90
CA ASN A 66 10.19 4.27 1.82
C ASN A 66 9.11 3.21 1.73
N ILE A 67 8.62 2.73 2.86
CA ILE A 67 7.55 1.74 2.89
C ILE A 67 6.27 2.33 2.29
N VAL A 68 5.94 3.56 2.65
CA VAL A 68 4.75 4.22 2.11
C VAL A 68 4.87 4.40 0.60
N ARG A 69 6.03 4.83 0.13
CA ARG A 69 6.27 4.99 -1.30
C ARG A 69 6.10 3.65 -2.03
N GLU A 70 6.67 2.59 -1.47
CA GLU A 70 6.53 1.25 -2.05
C GLU A 70 5.08 0.82 -2.11
N ALA A 71 4.34 1.08 -1.04
CA ALA A 71 2.93 0.70 -1.01
C ALA A 71 2.14 1.44 -2.09
N ILE A 72 2.40 2.73 -2.26
CA ILE A 72 1.73 3.52 -3.27
C ILE A 72 2.06 3.00 -4.68
N LEU A 73 3.33 2.72 -4.92
CA LEU A 73 3.76 2.23 -6.22
C LEU A 73 3.14 0.86 -6.53
N LYS A 74 3.19 -0.04 -5.56
CA LYS A 74 2.63 -1.37 -5.76
C LYS A 74 1.13 -1.30 -5.99
N PHE A 75 0.44 -0.48 -5.23
CA PHE A 75 -0.99 -0.35 -5.40
C PHE A 75 -1.33 0.21 -6.79
N SER A 76 -0.64 1.27 -7.22
CA SER A 76 -0.95 1.90 -8.49
C SER A 76 -0.69 0.96 -9.66
N VAL A 77 0.41 0.20 -9.61
CA VAL A 77 0.72 -0.76 -10.67
C VAL A 77 -0.25 -1.93 -10.65
N GLY A 78 -0.63 -2.39 -9.47
CA GLY A 78 -1.56 -3.49 -9.34
C GLY A 78 -2.99 -3.13 -9.70
N ALA A 79 -3.35 -1.87 -9.54
CA ALA A 79 -4.72 -1.41 -9.78
C ALA A 79 -4.96 -0.97 -11.23
N THR A 80 -3.91 -0.94 -12.03
CA THR A 80 -4.03 -0.51 -13.42
C THR A 80 -3.50 -1.60 -14.33
N THR A 81 -3.82 -1.50 -15.62
CA THR A 81 -3.44 -2.54 -16.58
C THR A 81 -2.13 -2.25 -17.29
N SER A 82 -1.60 -1.05 -17.14
CA SER A 82 -0.34 -0.70 -17.77
C SER A 82 0.40 0.31 -16.93
N LYS A 83 1.71 0.39 -17.14
CA LYS A 83 2.52 1.37 -16.41
C LYS A 83 2.18 2.80 -16.83
N VAL A 84 1.76 2.98 -18.08
CA VAL A 84 1.30 4.30 -18.52
C VAL A 84 0.09 4.73 -17.70
N ASP A 85 -0.86 3.83 -17.54
CA ASP A 85 -2.04 4.12 -16.73
C ASP A 85 -1.68 4.34 -15.27
N ALA A 86 -0.72 3.59 -14.76
CA ALA A 86 -0.28 3.76 -13.38
C ALA A 86 0.31 5.15 -13.16
N ALA A 87 1.10 5.63 -14.11
CA ALA A 87 1.66 6.97 -14.01
C ALA A 87 0.56 8.02 -14.02
N ARG A 88 -0.44 7.84 -14.88
CA ARG A 88 -1.56 8.77 -14.93
C ARG A 88 -2.35 8.74 -13.62
N PHE A 89 -2.54 7.55 -13.08
CA PHE A 89 -3.24 7.38 -11.80
C PHE A 89 -2.52 8.13 -10.68
N LEU A 90 -1.19 8.09 -10.69
CA LEU A 90 -0.38 8.77 -9.68
C LEU A 90 -0.18 10.25 -9.95
N GLY A 91 -0.47 10.70 -11.16
CA GLY A 91 -0.26 12.10 -11.51
C GLY A 91 1.20 12.43 -11.80
N ILE A 92 1.97 11.46 -12.24
CA ILE A 92 3.38 11.68 -12.59
C ILE A 92 3.61 11.23 -14.03
N SER A 93 4.77 11.58 -14.57
CA SER A 93 5.08 11.18 -15.94
C SER A 93 5.45 9.71 -15.98
N TYR A 94 5.28 9.11 -17.14
CA TYR A 94 5.67 7.72 -17.34
C TYR A 94 7.17 7.53 -17.09
N LYS A 95 7.96 8.50 -17.52
CA LYS A 95 9.39 8.45 -17.31
C LYS A 95 9.73 8.43 -15.83
N ASP A 96 9.06 9.28 -15.06
CA ASP A 96 9.28 9.34 -13.62
C ASP A 96 8.88 8.03 -12.95
N LEU A 97 7.77 7.45 -13.38
CA LEU A 97 7.35 6.17 -12.82
C LEU A 97 8.40 5.09 -13.07
N LEU A 98 8.90 5.01 -14.29
CA LEU A 98 9.92 4.01 -14.60
C LEU A 98 11.17 4.19 -13.75
N GLN A 99 11.53 5.43 -13.49
CA GLN A 99 12.67 5.73 -12.65
C GLN A 99 12.43 5.23 -11.21
N LEU A 100 11.24 5.50 -10.68
CA LEU A 100 10.91 5.06 -9.34
C LEU A 100 10.87 3.54 -9.22
N LEU A 101 10.39 2.87 -10.24
CA LEU A 101 10.29 1.41 -10.21
C LEU A 101 11.66 0.74 -10.26
N LYS A 102 12.64 1.43 -10.78
CA LYS A 102 14.00 0.88 -10.83
C LYS A 102 14.69 0.94 -9.47
N GLU A 103 14.30 1.91 -8.69
CA GLU A 103 14.87 2.02 -7.36
C GLU A 103 14.31 0.97 -6.44
#